data_1ea3924abfafe78e3d3b985238d78873
#
_entry.id   1ea3924abfafe78e3d3b985238d78873
#
_cell.length_a   1.000
_cell.length_b   1.000
_cell.length_c   1.000
_cell.angle_alpha   90.00
_cell.angle_beta   90.00
_cell.angle_gamma   90.00
#
_symmetry.space_group_name_H-M   'P 1'
#
loop_
_entity.id
_entity.type
_entity.pdbx_description
1 polymer ?
#
loop_
_entity_poly.entity_id
_entity_poly.type
_entity_poly.pdbx_seq_one_letter_code
_entity_poly.pdbx_strand_id
1 'polypeptide(L)'
;MYIKKASLQNIRSISHFEMTFEQPAGWHVLIGDNGAGKSSVVRAFALALVGPKEALGLRSAWQEWLKNDKKEGTIKLEIEPSKEDKLTGSGRRGGLKIISNELVFKRINDNNVEFSEKNSSKQDSSKYNWGTGSGWFSVAYGPFRRFAGGNPDWNKVFYSQPKLGAHLSVFGEDVALTEAIDWLVKLNYLVLEQKEEGKILEYIKKLVNTADFLPHKAQLLNISSDGVVFKDGNGSKLPVNQLSDGFRSILSLTFELIRQLVRVYGNEDVFKEIAKDNMIIPLPGVVIIDEIDAHLHPSWQTRIGSWFTKYFPNIQFIVTTHSPLVCRACNKGSIWRLTAPGSDEESREITGIEKDRLIYGNILDAYGTELFGQSPIISKDSDSKLKRLGRLDMLAAFGNISKEEEKERIHLQHIFQTDV
;
A
#
# COMPACT_ATOMS: atom_id res chain seq x y z
N MET A 1 -13.58 0.51 -10.58
CA MET A 1 -13.56 1.97 -10.24
C MET A 1 -12.15 2.45 -9.97
N TYR A 2 -11.94 3.78 -10.06
CA TYR A 2 -10.65 4.42 -9.76
C TYR A 2 -10.88 5.76 -9.05
N ILE A 3 -9.96 6.18 -8.20
CA ILE A 3 -9.90 7.55 -7.69
C ILE A 3 -9.23 8.42 -8.75
N LYS A 4 -9.89 9.48 -9.23
CA LYS A 4 -9.33 10.47 -10.16
C LYS A 4 -8.74 11.66 -9.43
N LYS A 5 -9.40 12.10 -8.38
CA LYS A 5 -8.95 13.21 -7.54
C LYS A 5 -9.34 12.96 -6.10
N ALA A 6 -8.45 13.33 -5.20
CA ALA A 6 -8.69 13.35 -3.76
C ALA A 6 -8.36 14.73 -3.20
N SER A 7 -9.18 15.22 -2.27
CA SER A 7 -8.97 16.49 -1.58
C SER A 7 -9.29 16.31 -0.10
N LEU A 8 -8.37 16.73 0.76
CA LEU A 8 -8.50 16.73 2.21
C LEU A 8 -8.35 18.14 2.72
N GLN A 9 -9.25 18.55 3.61
CA GLN A 9 -9.20 19.85 4.27
C GLN A 9 -9.44 19.69 5.76
N ASN A 10 -8.52 20.16 6.58
CA ASN A 10 -8.57 20.13 8.04
C ASN A 10 -8.81 18.72 8.61
N ILE A 11 -8.14 17.71 8.06
CA ILE A 11 -8.25 16.31 8.51
C ILE A 11 -6.98 15.93 9.27
N ARG A 12 -7.13 15.61 10.56
CA ARG A 12 -6.02 15.23 11.47
C ARG A 12 -4.90 16.28 11.44
N SER A 13 -3.68 15.91 11.07
CA SER A 13 -2.54 16.84 10.92
C SER A 13 -2.58 17.67 9.63
N ILE A 14 -3.42 17.29 8.67
CA ILE A 14 -3.44 17.86 7.31
C ILE A 14 -4.35 19.07 7.27
N SER A 15 -3.80 20.25 6.92
CA SER A 15 -4.59 21.47 6.69
C SER A 15 -5.24 21.46 5.32
N HIS A 16 -4.45 21.15 4.29
CA HIS A 16 -4.90 21.04 2.91
C HIS A 16 -4.02 20.04 2.18
N PHE A 17 -4.63 19.16 1.37
CA PHE A 17 -3.93 18.23 0.48
C PHE A 17 -4.81 17.90 -0.71
N GLU A 18 -4.26 17.99 -1.90
CA GLU A 18 -4.91 17.54 -3.13
C GLU A 18 -3.99 16.57 -3.90
N MET A 19 -4.59 15.54 -4.47
CA MET A 19 -3.91 14.53 -5.27
C MET A 19 -4.76 14.20 -6.49
N THR A 20 -4.17 14.29 -7.68
CA THR A 20 -4.84 13.97 -8.95
C THR A 20 -4.12 12.81 -9.63
N PHE A 21 -4.88 11.88 -10.16
CA PHE A 21 -4.36 10.71 -10.87
C PHE A 21 -4.70 10.83 -12.36
N GLU A 22 -3.73 11.20 -13.18
CA GLU A 22 -3.91 11.27 -14.63
C GLU A 22 -4.16 9.89 -15.22
N GLN A 23 -3.34 8.92 -14.83
CA GLN A 23 -3.48 7.50 -15.15
C GLN A 23 -3.71 6.72 -13.84
N PRO A 24 -4.98 6.44 -13.48
CA PRO A 24 -5.27 5.87 -12.17
C PRO A 24 -4.72 4.46 -11.97
N ALA A 25 -4.82 3.57 -12.98
CA ALA A 25 -4.24 2.23 -12.86
C ALA A 25 -2.71 2.29 -12.82
N GLY A 26 -2.09 1.64 -11.84
CA GLY A 26 -0.64 1.63 -11.68
C GLY A 26 -0.22 1.79 -10.22
N TRP A 27 1.01 2.25 -10.00
CA TRP A 27 1.67 2.31 -8.70
C TRP A 27 1.89 3.76 -8.27
N HIS A 28 1.12 4.22 -7.27
CA HIS A 28 1.16 5.59 -6.75
C HIS A 28 1.72 5.59 -5.33
N VAL A 29 2.80 6.30 -5.13
CA VAL A 29 3.56 6.29 -3.87
C VAL A 29 3.44 7.63 -3.15
N LEU A 30 3.13 7.57 -1.87
CA LEU A 30 3.15 8.70 -0.94
C LEU A 30 4.42 8.59 -0.08
N ILE A 31 5.30 9.57 -0.21
CA ILE A 31 6.53 9.70 0.59
C ILE A 31 6.46 10.93 1.50
N GLY A 32 7.35 11.00 2.45
CA GLY A 32 7.44 12.12 3.40
C GLY A 32 7.98 11.65 4.74
N ASP A 33 8.35 12.60 5.59
CA ASP A 33 8.89 12.35 6.92
C ASP A 33 7.90 11.66 7.86
N ASN A 34 8.42 11.20 9.00
CA ASN A 34 7.58 10.76 10.11
C ASN A 34 6.69 11.91 10.57
N GLY A 35 5.40 11.63 10.74
CA GLY A 35 4.42 12.67 11.12
C GLY A 35 3.90 13.53 9.95
N ALA A 36 4.40 13.41 8.73
CA ALA A 36 3.91 14.14 7.55
C ALA A 36 2.43 13.86 7.20
N GLY A 37 1.81 12.85 7.82
CA GLY A 37 0.40 12.55 7.62
C GLY A 37 0.10 11.49 6.56
N LYS A 38 1.09 10.72 6.10
CA LYS A 38 0.91 9.63 5.11
C LYS A 38 -0.22 8.68 5.49
N SER A 39 -0.18 8.11 6.69
CA SER A 39 -1.24 7.23 7.20
C SER A 39 -2.58 7.96 7.35
N SER A 40 -2.58 9.27 7.64
CA SER A 40 -3.82 10.07 7.70
C SER A 40 -4.46 10.21 6.33
N VAL A 41 -3.67 10.41 5.25
CA VAL A 41 -4.17 10.46 3.87
C VAL A 41 -4.81 9.13 3.48
N VAL A 42 -4.10 8.01 3.65
CA VAL A 42 -4.62 6.70 3.22
C VAL A 42 -5.82 6.26 4.04
N ARG A 43 -5.86 6.56 5.35
CA ARG A 43 -7.05 6.34 6.20
C ARG A 43 -8.23 7.21 5.75
N ALA A 44 -8.00 8.46 5.38
CA ALA A 44 -9.05 9.34 4.86
C ALA A 44 -9.62 8.81 3.53
N PHE A 45 -8.77 8.32 2.63
CA PHE A 45 -9.24 7.71 1.38
C PHE A 45 -10.04 6.43 1.67
N ALA A 46 -9.55 5.56 2.53
CA ALA A 46 -10.26 4.35 2.95
C ALA A 46 -11.65 4.68 3.54
N LEU A 47 -11.73 5.68 4.43
CA LEU A 47 -12.98 6.12 5.04
C LEU A 47 -13.99 6.60 3.99
N ALA A 48 -13.54 7.40 3.02
CA ALA A 48 -14.39 7.90 1.94
C ALA A 48 -14.80 6.82 0.93
N LEU A 49 -14.02 5.75 0.78
CA LEU A 49 -14.40 4.58 -0.02
C LEU A 49 -15.42 3.70 0.70
N VAL A 50 -15.27 3.51 2.02
CA VAL A 50 -16.24 2.77 2.86
C VAL A 50 -17.60 3.44 2.91
N GLY A 51 -17.61 4.76 3.09
CA GLY A 51 -18.82 5.57 3.19
C GLY A 51 -19.38 5.67 4.61
N PRO A 52 -20.30 6.63 4.84
CA PRO A 52 -20.69 7.06 6.18
C PRO A 52 -21.43 5.97 6.98
N LYS A 53 -22.26 5.16 6.31
CA LYS A 53 -23.06 4.13 7.00
C LYS A 53 -22.20 3.03 7.62
N GLU A 54 -21.32 2.42 6.83
CA GLU A 54 -20.46 1.34 7.32
C GLU A 54 -19.35 1.89 8.24
N ALA A 55 -18.88 3.11 8.02
CA ALA A 55 -17.87 3.75 8.84
C ALA A 55 -18.28 3.91 10.33
N LEU A 56 -19.57 3.96 10.63
CA LEU A 56 -20.05 3.94 12.03
C LEU A 56 -19.64 2.66 12.78
N GLY A 57 -19.41 1.58 12.07
CA GLY A 57 -18.89 0.32 12.63
C GLY A 57 -17.48 0.42 13.22
N LEU A 58 -16.68 1.41 12.81
CA LEU A 58 -15.36 1.68 13.38
C LEU A 58 -15.42 2.12 14.84
N ARG A 59 -16.55 2.64 15.31
CA ARG A 59 -16.72 3.23 16.66
C ARG A 59 -15.62 4.24 16.99
N SER A 60 -15.13 4.96 15.98
CA SER A 60 -14.06 5.95 16.10
C SER A 60 -14.53 7.18 16.85
N ALA A 61 -13.62 7.79 17.59
CA ALA A 61 -13.78 9.13 18.14
C ALA A 61 -13.60 10.14 17.01
N TRP A 62 -14.69 10.66 16.42
CA TRP A 62 -14.64 11.55 15.26
C TRP A 62 -13.92 12.88 15.53
N GLN A 63 -13.79 13.29 16.80
CA GLN A 63 -12.97 14.44 17.20
C GLN A 63 -11.49 14.29 16.80
N GLU A 64 -10.97 13.07 16.76
CA GLU A 64 -9.58 12.79 16.35
C GLU A 64 -9.36 12.96 14.83
N TRP A 65 -10.44 13.01 14.06
CA TRP A 65 -10.38 13.20 12.62
C TRP A 65 -10.39 14.66 12.21
N LEU A 66 -11.00 15.53 12.99
CA LEU A 66 -11.01 16.95 12.73
C LEU A 66 -9.77 17.62 13.32
N LYS A 67 -9.04 18.40 12.52
CA LYS A 67 -7.90 19.17 12.98
C LYS A 67 -8.29 20.05 14.16
N ASN A 68 -7.41 20.10 15.17
CA ASN A 68 -7.60 20.98 16.33
C ASN A 68 -7.87 22.43 15.88
N ASP A 69 -8.69 23.15 16.64
CA ASP A 69 -9.09 24.55 16.40
C ASP A 69 -9.86 24.81 15.10
N LYS A 70 -10.25 23.77 14.35
CA LYS A 70 -11.07 23.90 13.17
C LYS A 70 -12.54 23.55 13.46
N LYS A 71 -13.45 24.29 12.82
CA LYS A 71 -14.91 24.08 12.93
C LYS A 71 -15.39 22.99 11.99
N GLU A 72 -14.74 22.86 10.83
CA GLU A 72 -15.11 21.91 9.78
C GLU A 72 -13.88 21.33 9.10
N GLY A 73 -13.99 20.05 8.74
CA GLY A 73 -13.04 19.32 7.91
C GLY A 73 -13.75 18.51 6.85
N THR A 74 -13.12 18.29 5.71
CA THR A 74 -13.72 17.54 4.60
C THR A 74 -12.76 16.54 3.98
N ILE A 75 -13.34 15.42 3.54
CA ILE A 75 -12.67 14.42 2.70
C ILE A 75 -13.50 14.29 1.44
N LYS A 76 -12.93 14.60 0.28
CA LYS A 76 -13.61 14.49 -1.01
C LYS A 76 -12.82 13.57 -1.95
N LEU A 77 -13.50 12.58 -2.55
CA LEU A 77 -12.97 11.73 -3.61
C LEU A 77 -13.82 11.87 -4.87
N GLU A 78 -13.17 12.10 -6.00
CA GLU A 78 -13.77 11.98 -7.32
C GLU A 78 -13.44 10.60 -7.89
N ILE A 79 -14.48 9.79 -8.11
CA ILE A 79 -14.37 8.39 -8.49
C ILE A 79 -14.82 8.21 -9.93
N GLU A 80 -13.96 7.63 -10.75
CA GLU A 80 -14.24 7.21 -12.11
C GLU A 80 -14.71 5.75 -12.10
N PRO A 81 -15.95 5.47 -12.52
CA PRO A 81 -16.44 4.10 -12.65
C PRO A 81 -15.74 3.32 -13.76
N SER A 82 -15.60 2.03 -13.55
CA SER A 82 -15.15 1.06 -14.58
C SER A 82 -16.34 0.37 -15.24
N LYS A 83 -16.09 -0.44 -16.26
CA LYS A 83 -17.12 -1.21 -16.98
C LYS A 83 -17.79 -2.26 -16.10
N GLU A 84 -17.06 -2.75 -15.11
CA GLU A 84 -17.46 -3.80 -14.18
C GLU A 84 -18.35 -3.27 -13.06
N ASP A 85 -18.38 -1.94 -12.85
CA ASP A 85 -19.16 -1.31 -11.78
C ASP A 85 -20.64 -1.21 -12.18
N LYS A 86 -21.53 -1.70 -11.32
CA LYS A 86 -22.97 -1.69 -11.54
C LYS A 86 -23.68 -0.85 -10.49
N LEU A 87 -24.71 -0.15 -10.92
CA LEU A 87 -25.57 0.63 -10.02
C LEU A 87 -26.37 -0.30 -9.09
N THR A 88 -26.71 0.21 -7.92
CA THR A 88 -27.69 -0.39 -7.03
C THR A 88 -29.09 -0.16 -7.58
N GLY A 89 -29.85 -1.22 -7.81
CA GLY A 89 -31.23 -1.16 -8.30
C GLY A 89 -31.38 -1.27 -9.83
N SER A 90 -32.62 -1.35 -10.31
CA SER A 90 -33.00 -1.49 -11.73
C SER A 90 -33.17 -0.13 -12.40
N GLY A 91 -32.10 0.51 -12.82
CA GLY A 91 -32.15 1.76 -13.57
C GLY A 91 -31.49 1.66 -14.94
N ARG A 92 -31.94 2.45 -15.94
CA ARG A 92 -31.25 2.61 -17.22
C ARG A 92 -29.85 3.15 -16.96
N ARG A 93 -28.84 2.49 -17.51
CA ARG A 93 -27.44 2.96 -17.53
C ARG A 93 -27.34 4.25 -18.34
N GLY A 94 -27.51 5.39 -17.68
CA GLY A 94 -26.89 6.61 -18.19
C GLY A 94 -25.37 6.40 -18.10
N GLY A 95 -24.58 6.92 -19.06
CA GLY A 95 -23.13 6.80 -19.00
C GLY A 95 -22.63 7.19 -17.61
N LEU A 96 -21.89 6.29 -16.98
CA LEU A 96 -21.36 6.48 -15.63
C LEU A 96 -20.41 7.69 -15.66
N LYS A 97 -20.80 8.77 -15.02
CA LYS A 97 -20.01 10.00 -14.88
C LYS A 97 -19.16 9.90 -13.61
N ILE A 98 -18.14 10.72 -13.51
CA ILE A 98 -17.36 10.88 -12.28
C ILE A 98 -18.30 11.15 -11.11
N ILE A 99 -18.13 10.38 -10.03
CA ILE A 99 -18.91 10.44 -8.81
C ILE A 99 -18.12 11.19 -7.76
N SER A 100 -18.73 12.10 -7.05
CA SER A 100 -18.10 12.82 -5.94
C SER A 100 -18.60 12.28 -4.60
N ASN A 101 -17.71 11.62 -3.87
CA ASN A 101 -17.93 11.23 -2.49
C ASN A 101 -17.36 12.32 -1.57
N GLU A 102 -18.18 12.91 -0.72
CA GLU A 102 -17.73 13.94 0.20
C GLU A 102 -18.21 13.65 1.62
N LEU A 103 -17.26 13.52 2.55
CA LEU A 103 -17.49 13.36 3.97
C LEU A 103 -17.16 14.65 4.70
N VAL A 104 -17.97 15.02 5.68
CA VAL A 104 -17.83 16.25 6.45
C VAL A 104 -17.76 15.93 7.94
N PHE A 105 -16.82 16.59 8.60
CA PHE A 105 -16.66 16.59 10.04
C PHE A 105 -16.97 17.98 10.56
N LYS A 106 -17.98 18.12 11.42
CA LYS A 106 -18.39 19.41 12.00
C LYS A 106 -18.26 19.39 13.50
N ARG A 107 -17.53 20.34 14.06
CA ARG A 107 -17.43 20.52 15.51
C ARG A 107 -18.72 21.18 16.03
N ILE A 108 -19.44 20.42 16.84
CA ILE A 108 -20.68 20.89 17.50
C ILE A 108 -20.32 21.60 18.82
N ASN A 109 -19.37 21.02 19.57
CA ASN A 109 -18.76 21.59 20.77
C ASN A 109 -17.36 21.00 20.97
N ASP A 110 -16.67 21.40 22.03
CA ASP A 110 -15.27 21.01 22.27
C ASP A 110 -15.05 19.48 22.31
N ASN A 111 -16.06 18.72 22.73
CA ASN A 111 -15.97 17.27 22.92
C ASN A 111 -16.75 16.47 21.87
N ASN A 112 -17.42 17.12 20.92
CA ASN A 112 -18.27 16.41 19.96
C ASN A 112 -18.10 16.93 18.55
N VAL A 113 -17.75 16.00 17.65
CA VAL A 113 -17.68 16.22 16.21
C VAL A 113 -18.68 15.30 15.52
N GLU A 114 -19.58 15.91 14.76
CA GLU A 114 -20.53 15.20 13.90
C GLU A 114 -19.81 14.75 12.63
N PHE A 115 -20.05 13.52 12.23
CA PHE A 115 -19.58 12.93 11.00
C PHE A 115 -20.74 12.62 10.07
N SER A 116 -20.74 13.15 8.88
CA SER A 116 -21.84 13.01 7.92
C SER A 116 -21.37 13.02 6.46
N GLU A 117 -22.26 12.62 5.59
CA GLU A 117 -22.16 12.82 4.13
C GLU A 117 -22.58 14.24 3.78
N LYS A 118 -21.85 14.89 2.90
CA LYS A 118 -22.34 16.13 2.28
C LYS A 118 -23.32 15.78 1.17
N ASN A 119 -24.59 15.95 1.46
CA ASN A 119 -25.66 15.76 0.49
C ASN A 119 -25.53 16.80 -0.64
N SER A 120 -24.93 16.40 -1.77
CA SER A 120 -25.11 17.11 -3.02
C SER A 120 -26.40 16.63 -3.67
N SER A 121 -27.37 17.49 -3.87
CA SER A 121 -28.69 17.20 -4.46
C SER A 121 -28.65 16.56 -5.86
N LYS A 122 -27.47 16.36 -6.45
CA LYS A 122 -27.27 15.87 -7.82
C LYS A 122 -26.77 14.43 -7.94
N GLN A 123 -26.13 13.87 -6.90
CA GLN A 123 -25.59 12.50 -6.93
C GLN A 123 -25.75 11.85 -5.55
N ASP A 124 -26.47 10.74 -5.53
CA ASP A 124 -26.65 9.91 -4.34
C ASP A 124 -25.63 8.77 -4.41
N SER A 125 -24.51 8.91 -3.69
CA SER A 125 -23.43 7.94 -3.67
C SER A 125 -23.86 6.55 -3.17
N SER A 126 -25.03 6.47 -2.50
CA SER A 126 -25.64 5.19 -2.09
C SER A 126 -26.09 4.32 -3.27
N LYS A 127 -26.27 4.90 -4.46
CA LYS A 127 -26.57 4.15 -5.70
C LYS A 127 -25.33 3.64 -6.41
N TYR A 128 -24.16 4.10 -6.00
CA TYR A 128 -22.85 3.84 -6.61
C TYR A 128 -21.96 3.02 -5.67
N ASN A 129 -20.76 3.48 -5.44
CA ASN A 129 -19.76 2.77 -4.64
C ASN A 129 -20.10 2.59 -3.16
N TRP A 130 -20.99 3.40 -2.58
CA TRP A 130 -21.53 3.21 -1.22
C TRP A 130 -22.79 2.31 -1.19
N GLY A 131 -23.27 1.89 -2.35
CA GLY A 131 -24.41 0.99 -2.49
C GLY A 131 -24.03 -0.50 -2.46
N THR A 132 -25.02 -1.32 -2.82
CA THR A 132 -24.91 -2.79 -2.89
C THR A 132 -24.70 -3.32 -4.30
N GLY A 133 -24.44 -2.45 -5.28
CA GLY A 133 -24.13 -2.83 -6.67
C GLY A 133 -22.85 -3.67 -6.75
N SER A 134 -22.76 -4.57 -7.73
CA SER A 134 -21.56 -5.37 -7.97
C SER A 134 -20.44 -4.52 -8.59
N GLY A 135 -19.21 -4.95 -8.46
CA GLY A 135 -18.04 -4.15 -8.81
C GLY A 135 -17.64 -3.22 -7.65
N TRP A 136 -17.21 -2.01 -7.96
CA TRP A 136 -16.80 -1.00 -6.98
C TRP A 136 -15.71 -1.49 -6.02
N PHE A 137 -14.77 -2.25 -6.58
CA PHE A 137 -13.73 -2.88 -5.78
C PHE A 137 -12.79 -1.87 -5.14
N SER A 138 -12.70 -1.93 -3.82
CA SER A 138 -11.67 -1.23 -3.06
C SER A 138 -11.32 -2.00 -1.78
N VAL A 139 -10.05 -1.93 -1.40
CA VAL A 139 -9.52 -2.52 -0.16
C VAL A 139 -8.41 -1.63 0.40
N ALA A 140 -8.21 -1.66 1.71
CA ALA A 140 -7.13 -0.92 2.35
C ALA A 140 -6.45 -1.78 3.43
N TYR A 141 -5.11 -1.77 3.41
CA TYR A 141 -4.28 -2.57 4.29
C TYR A 141 -3.37 -1.69 5.13
N GLY A 142 -3.35 -1.94 6.44
CA GLY A 142 -2.45 -1.29 7.39
C GLY A 142 -1.04 -1.90 7.38
N PRO A 143 -0.11 -1.37 8.21
CA PRO A 143 1.26 -1.88 8.31
C PRO A 143 1.36 -3.26 8.94
N PHE A 144 0.41 -3.62 9.81
CA PHE A 144 0.41 -4.89 10.57
C PHE A 144 -0.27 -6.02 9.81
N ARG A 145 0.34 -6.44 8.70
CA ARG A 145 -0.14 -7.52 7.82
C ARG A 145 0.32 -8.89 8.34
N ARG A 146 -0.49 -9.55 9.14
CA ARG A 146 -0.18 -10.85 9.75
C ARG A 146 -1.35 -11.82 9.64
N PHE A 147 -1.05 -13.11 9.60
CA PHE A 147 -2.05 -14.19 9.50
C PHE A 147 -2.66 -14.59 10.84
N ALA A 148 -2.11 -14.15 11.97
CA ALA A 148 -2.56 -14.57 13.29
C ALA A 148 -2.56 -13.40 14.28
N GLY A 149 -3.36 -13.53 15.32
CA GLY A 149 -3.56 -12.49 16.33
C GLY A 149 -4.69 -11.53 15.92
N GLY A 150 -4.74 -10.39 16.58
CA GLY A 150 -5.83 -9.43 16.43
C GLY A 150 -6.99 -9.72 17.40
N ASN A 151 -7.94 -8.78 17.45
CA ASN A 151 -9.11 -8.88 18.30
C ASN A 151 -10.23 -9.66 17.58
N PRO A 152 -10.71 -10.80 18.13
CA PRO A 152 -11.77 -11.62 17.51
C PRO A 152 -13.10 -10.89 17.29
N ASP A 153 -13.37 -9.79 18.00
CA ASP A 153 -14.60 -9.01 17.79
C ASP A 153 -14.70 -8.40 16.40
N TRP A 154 -13.57 -8.14 15.74
CA TRP A 154 -13.54 -7.66 14.36
C TRP A 154 -14.02 -8.69 13.34
N ASN A 155 -13.95 -10.00 13.67
CA ASN A 155 -14.43 -11.05 12.76
C ASN A 155 -15.91 -10.85 12.40
N LYS A 156 -16.73 -10.36 13.35
CA LYS A 156 -18.14 -10.07 13.09
C LYS A 156 -18.33 -8.96 12.05
N VAL A 157 -17.45 -7.97 12.04
CA VAL A 157 -17.49 -6.84 11.09
C VAL A 157 -17.18 -7.31 9.67
N PHE A 158 -16.24 -8.24 9.49
CA PHE A 158 -15.93 -8.80 8.17
C PHE A 158 -17.13 -9.43 7.48
N TYR A 159 -18.03 -10.03 8.23
CA TYR A 159 -19.24 -10.67 7.69
C TYR A 159 -20.43 -9.73 7.58
N SER A 160 -20.62 -8.85 8.56
CA SER A 160 -21.80 -7.96 8.63
C SER A 160 -21.66 -6.70 7.79
N GLN A 161 -20.42 -6.20 7.63
CA GLN A 161 -20.08 -4.99 6.91
C GLN A 161 -18.87 -5.25 6.01
N PRO A 162 -19.05 -5.97 4.90
CA PRO A 162 -17.93 -6.51 4.12
C PRO A 162 -17.06 -5.44 3.46
N LYS A 163 -17.60 -4.25 3.20
CA LYS A 163 -16.83 -3.13 2.66
C LYS A 163 -15.93 -2.53 3.75
N LEU A 164 -16.47 -2.29 4.94
CA LEU A 164 -15.67 -1.88 6.09
C LEU A 164 -14.61 -2.95 6.42
N GLY A 165 -15.00 -4.23 6.45
CA GLY A 165 -14.10 -5.34 6.69
C GLY A 165 -12.87 -5.32 5.77
N ALA A 166 -13.08 -5.07 4.48
CA ALA A 166 -12.00 -4.98 3.49
C ALA A 166 -11.04 -3.79 3.69
N HIS A 167 -11.41 -2.82 4.53
CA HIS A 167 -10.59 -1.64 4.84
C HIS A 167 -10.15 -1.58 6.31
N LEU A 168 -10.58 -2.54 7.12
CA LEU A 168 -10.49 -2.44 8.57
C LEU A 168 -9.04 -2.35 9.08
N SER A 169 -8.12 -3.11 8.47
CA SER A 169 -6.73 -3.19 8.92
C SER A 169 -5.95 -1.86 8.83
N VAL A 170 -6.38 -0.91 8.00
CA VAL A 170 -5.73 0.41 7.93
C VAL A 170 -6.13 1.32 9.11
N PHE A 171 -7.21 1.00 9.81
CA PHE A 171 -7.72 1.80 10.93
C PHE A 171 -7.22 1.32 12.30
N GLY A 172 -6.74 0.07 12.44
CA GLY A 172 -6.32 -0.49 13.71
C GLY A 172 -5.20 -1.51 13.59
N GLU A 173 -4.36 -1.58 14.64
CA GLU A 173 -3.21 -2.49 14.72
C GLU A 173 -3.62 -3.91 15.18
N ASP A 174 -4.79 -4.04 15.76
CA ASP A 174 -5.35 -5.28 16.30
C ASP A 174 -6.13 -6.11 15.29
N VAL A 175 -6.09 -5.71 14.00
CA VAL A 175 -6.73 -6.42 12.91
C VAL A 175 -5.72 -7.32 12.20
N ALA A 176 -5.96 -8.62 12.21
CA ALA A 176 -5.17 -9.61 11.46
C ALA A 176 -5.90 -10.03 10.17
N LEU A 177 -5.14 -10.53 9.18
CA LEU A 177 -5.68 -11.01 7.90
C LEU A 177 -5.88 -12.54 7.95
N THR A 178 -6.56 -13.02 9.00
CA THR A 178 -6.76 -14.46 9.27
C THR A 178 -7.71 -15.12 8.28
N GLU A 179 -8.72 -14.37 7.78
CA GLU A 179 -9.72 -14.90 6.88
C GLU A 179 -9.16 -15.45 5.57
N ALA A 180 -8.01 -14.94 5.13
CA ALA A 180 -7.35 -15.44 3.92
C ALA A 180 -6.90 -16.90 4.08
N ILE A 181 -6.37 -17.28 5.24
CA ILE A 181 -5.97 -18.66 5.54
C ILE A 181 -7.19 -19.56 5.67
N ASP A 182 -8.19 -19.13 6.43
CA ASP A 182 -9.44 -19.88 6.61
C ASP A 182 -10.14 -20.13 5.27
N TRP A 183 -10.12 -19.14 4.38
CA TRP A 183 -10.64 -19.27 3.03
C TRP A 183 -9.86 -20.31 2.21
N LEU A 184 -8.52 -20.31 2.26
CA LEU A 184 -7.70 -21.31 1.57
C LEU A 184 -7.96 -22.72 2.08
N VAL A 185 -8.07 -22.90 3.40
CA VAL A 185 -8.42 -24.19 4.02
C VAL A 185 -9.82 -24.64 3.58
N LYS A 186 -10.81 -23.73 3.55
CA LYS A 186 -12.14 -24.03 3.03
C LYS A 186 -12.13 -24.45 1.55
N LEU A 187 -11.33 -23.78 0.70
CA LEU A 187 -11.18 -24.19 -0.70
C LEU A 187 -10.61 -25.61 -0.80
N ASN A 188 -9.67 -26.00 0.08
CA ASN A 188 -9.13 -27.35 0.10
C ASN A 188 -10.20 -28.41 0.46
N TYR A 189 -11.13 -28.11 1.37
CA TYR A 189 -12.29 -29.00 1.61
C TYR A 189 -13.14 -29.17 0.36
N LEU A 190 -13.39 -28.08 -0.39
CA LEU A 190 -14.16 -28.16 -1.64
C LEU A 190 -13.44 -29.00 -2.71
N VAL A 191 -12.10 -28.99 -2.73
CA VAL A 191 -11.33 -29.91 -3.60
C VAL A 191 -11.57 -31.36 -3.19
N LEU A 192 -11.51 -31.67 -1.89
CA LEU A 192 -11.74 -33.03 -1.38
C LEU A 192 -13.15 -33.53 -1.65
N GLU A 193 -14.14 -32.62 -1.65
CA GLU A 193 -15.53 -32.89 -2.01
C GLU A 193 -15.77 -32.94 -3.53
N GLN A 194 -14.74 -32.78 -4.36
CA GLN A 194 -14.78 -32.77 -5.83
C GLN A 194 -15.73 -31.68 -6.40
N LYS A 195 -15.89 -30.56 -5.70
CA LYS A 195 -16.67 -29.42 -6.17
C LYS A 195 -15.87 -28.57 -7.16
N GLU A 196 -16.55 -27.98 -8.15
CA GLU A 196 -15.90 -27.14 -9.17
C GLU A 196 -15.17 -25.93 -8.58
N GLU A 197 -15.69 -25.37 -7.50
CA GLU A 197 -15.07 -24.26 -6.78
C GLU A 197 -13.69 -24.61 -6.20
N GLY A 198 -13.40 -25.89 -6.01
CA GLY A 198 -12.08 -26.38 -5.60
C GLY A 198 -10.97 -26.09 -6.62
N LYS A 199 -11.31 -25.93 -7.93
CA LYS A 199 -10.35 -25.58 -8.98
C LYS A 199 -9.64 -24.23 -8.72
N ILE A 200 -10.26 -23.34 -7.96
CA ILE A 200 -9.71 -22.06 -7.55
C ILE A 200 -8.36 -22.25 -6.82
N LEU A 201 -8.29 -23.28 -5.98
CA LEU A 201 -7.07 -23.58 -5.23
C LEU A 201 -5.88 -23.90 -6.15
N GLU A 202 -6.14 -24.59 -7.28
CA GLU A 202 -5.12 -24.87 -8.29
C GLU A 202 -4.64 -23.60 -8.98
N TYR A 203 -5.57 -22.68 -9.30
CA TYR A 203 -5.23 -21.39 -9.89
C TYR A 203 -4.41 -20.52 -8.94
N ILE A 204 -4.75 -20.50 -7.65
CA ILE A 204 -3.97 -19.81 -6.63
C ILE A 204 -2.56 -20.41 -6.52
N LYS A 205 -2.46 -21.75 -6.44
CA LYS A 205 -1.15 -22.45 -6.41
C LYS A 205 -0.32 -22.11 -7.64
N LYS A 206 -0.94 -22.11 -8.83
CA LYS A 206 -0.28 -21.81 -10.09
C LYS A 206 0.27 -20.37 -10.10
N LEU A 207 -0.53 -19.38 -9.68
CA LEU A 207 -0.14 -17.98 -9.59
C LEU A 207 1.00 -17.80 -8.57
N VAL A 208 0.87 -18.35 -7.37
CA VAL A 208 1.84 -18.20 -6.28
C VAL A 208 3.16 -18.93 -6.57
N ASN A 209 3.12 -20.04 -7.30
CA ASN A 209 4.29 -20.81 -7.67
C ASN A 209 4.96 -20.35 -8.98
N THR A 210 4.49 -19.24 -9.59
CA THR A 210 5.24 -18.64 -10.70
C THR A 210 6.63 -18.19 -10.24
N ALA A 211 7.61 -18.29 -11.13
CA ALA A 211 9.04 -18.20 -10.79
C ALA A 211 9.46 -16.92 -10.05
N ASP A 212 8.73 -15.81 -10.25
CA ASP A 212 9.08 -14.50 -9.70
C ASP A 212 8.24 -14.09 -8.48
N PHE A 213 7.29 -14.95 -8.03
CA PHE A 213 6.39 -14.58 -6.94
C PHE A 213 7.07 -14.67 -5.58
N LEU A 214 7.65 -15.82 -5.26
CA LEU A 214 8.23 -16.07 -3.94
C LEU A 214 9.76 -15.95 -3.97
N PRO A 215 10.40 -15.38 -2.92
CA PRO A 215 11.83 -15.30 -2.83
C PRO A 215 12.44 -16.71 -2.71
N HIS A 216 13.73 -16.82 -3.09
CA HIS A 216 14.53 -18.02 -2.93
C HIS A 216 13.90 -19.31 -3.50
N LYS A 217 13.08 -19.20 -4.57
CA LYS A 217 12.39 -20.33 -5.21
C LYS A 217 11.46 -21.11 -4.28
N ALA A 218 10.96 -20.46 -3.24
CA ALA A 218 9.96 -21.09 -2.38
C ALA A 218 8.67 -21.40 -3.16
N GLN A 219 7.93 -22.40 -2.73
CA GLN A 219 6.71 -22.87 -3.38
C GLN A 219 5.62 -23.17 -2.35
N LEU A 220 4.39 -22.84 -2.68
CA LEU A 220 3.21 -23.29 -1.96
C LEU A 220 3.02 -24.78 -2.22
N LEU A 221 3.27 -25.60 -1.22
CA LEU A 221 3.29 -27.05 -1.34
C LEU A 221 1.91 -27.67 -1.09
N ASN A 222 1.35 -27.40 0.09
CA ASN A 222 0.11 -28.00 0.54
C ASN A 222 -0.74 -27.02 1.37
N ILE A 223 -2.05 -27.25 1.34
CA ILE A 223 -3.03 -26.60 2.19
C ILE A 223 -3.88 -27.74 2.80
N SER A 224 -4.02 -27.73 4.12
CA SER A 224 -4.79 -28.73 4.88
C SER A 224 -5.52 -28.08 6.04
N SER A 225 -6.24 -28.87 6.84
CA SER A 225 -6.82 -28.43 8.12
C SER A 225 -5.79 -27.83 9.08
N ASP A 226 -4.53 -28.24 8.99
CA ASP A 226 -3.44 -27.77 9.84
C ASP A 226 -2.83 -26.46 9.34
N GLY A 227 -3.30 -25.93 8.21
CA GLY A 227 -2.90 -24.67 7.59
C GLY A 227 -2.18 -24.82 6.27
N VAL A 228 -1.39 -23.81 5.95
CA VAL A 228 -0.68 -23.67 4.68
C VAL A 228 0.79 -23.96 4.86
N VAL A 229 1.33 -24.86 4.02
CA VAL A 229 2.72 -25.32 4.08
C VAL A 229 3.47 -24.93 2.81
N PHE A 230 4.65 -24.36 2.98
CA PHE A 230 5.56 -23.98 1.91
C PHE A 230 6.80 -24.88 1.89
N LYS A 231 7.39 -25.03 0.72
CA LYS A 231 8.73 -25.58 0.54
C LYS A 231 9.68 -24.41 0.31
N ASP A 232 10.72 -24.27 1.12
CA ASP A 232 11.74 -23.23 0.95
C ASP A 232 12.76 -23.58 -0.14
N GLY A 233 13.68 -22.66 -0.43
CA GLY A 233 14.74 -22.88 -1.42
C GLY A 233 15.73 -23.99 -1.07
N ASN A 234 15.79 -24.42 0.20
CA ASN A 234 16.62 -25.53 0.68
C ASN A 234 15.86 -26.87 0.65
N GLY A 235 14.57 -26.85 0.28
CA GLY A 235 13.72 -28.03 0.24
C GLY A 235 13.00 -28.36 1.54
N SER A 236 13.16 -27.55 2.59
CA SER A 236 12.49 -27.73 3.88
C SER A 236 11.01 -27.38 3.79
N LYS A 237 10.17 -28.17 4.48
CA LYS A 237 8.72 -27.91 4.57
C LYS A 237 8.44 -27.09 5.81
N LEU A 238 7.90 -25.88 5.62
CA LEU A 238 7.64 -24.93 6.67
C LEU A 238 6.16 -24.50 6.65
N PRO A 239 5.46 -24.58 7.79
CA PRO A 239 4.16 -23.94 7.94
C PRO A 239 4.28 -22.41 7.73
N VAL A 240 3.23 -21.78 7.24
CA VAL A 240 3.22 -20.33 6.95
C VAL A 240 3.60 -19.45 8.15
N ASN A 241 3.29 -19.88 9.36
CA ASN A 241 3.61 -19.16 10.60
C ASN A 241 5.09 -19.22 11.00
N GLN A 242 5.87 -20.11 10.41
CA GLN A 242 7.33 -20.24 10.59
C GLN A 242 8.14 -19.50 9.52
N LEU A 243 7.49 -18.94 8.51
CA LEU A 243 8.13 -18.10 7.51
C LEU A 243 8.54 -16.75 8.13
N SER A 244 9.53 -16.08 7.53
CA SER A 244 9.94 -14.74 7.98
C SER A 244 8.79 -13.73 7.87
N ASP A 245 8.84 -12.67 8.68
CA ASP A 245 7.81 -11.64 8.71
C ASP A 245 7.55 -11.00 7.35
N GLY A 246 8.61 -10.71 6.59
CA GLY A 246 8.48 -10.16 5.24
C GLY A 246 7.74 -11.10 4.29
N PHE A 247 8.03 -12.40 4.38
CA PHE A 247 7.34 -13.42 3.60
C PHE A 247 5.86 -13.48 3.94
N ARG A 248 5.57 -13.53 5.24
CA ARG A 248 4.19 -13.55 5.75
C ARG A 248 3.42 -12.30 5.34
N SER A 249 4.05 -11.13 5.40
CA SER A 249 3.44 -9.86 5.01
C SER A 249 3.01 -9.85 3.55
N ILE A 250 3.85 -10.31 2.62
CA ILE A 250 3.52 -10.37 1.18
C ILE A 250 2.42 -11.39 0.92
N LEU A 251 2.53 -12.59 1.50
CA LEU A 251 1.54 -13.64 1.31
C LEU A 251 0.18 -13.26 1.84
N SER A 252 0.11 -12.68 3.06
CA SER A 252 -1.15 -12.25 3.65
C SER A 252 -1.84 -11.19 2.79
N LEU A 253 -1.06 -10.20 2.32
CA LEU A 253 -1.55 -9.16 1.44
C LEU A 253 -2.09 -9.75 0.12
N THR A 254 -1.35 -10.68 -0.48
CA THR A 254 -1.73 -11.27 -1.77
C THR A 254 -2.95 -12.17 -1.67
N PHE A 255 -2.97 -13.07 -0.69
CA PHE A 255 -4.12 -13.97 -0.52
C PHE A 255 -5.38 -13.19 -0.15
N GLU A 256 -5.25 -12.18 0.69
CA GLU A 256 -6.39 -11.35 1.05
C GLU A 256 -6.87 -10.52 -0.14
N LEU A 257 -5.97 -9.96 -0.96
CA LEU A 257 -6.34 -9.26 -2.18
C LEU A 257 -7.11 -10.17 -3.15
N ILE A 258 -6.62 -11.38 -3.39
CA ILE A 258 -7.31 -12.35 -4.26
C ILE A 258 -8.68 -12.73 -3.67
N ARG A 259 -8.75 -13.01 -2.37
CA ARG A 259 -10.00 -13.32 -1.68
C ARG A 259 -11.04 -12.21 -1.83
N GLN A 260 -10.63 -10.96 -1.67
CA GLN A 260 -11.52 -9.80 -1.82
C GLN A 260 -11.94 -9.60 -3.29
N LEU A 261 -11.05 -9.82 -4.26
CA LEU A 261 -11.40 -9.80 -5.68
C LEU A 261 -12.45 -10.87 -6.01
N VAL A 262 -12.25 -12.08 -5.50
CA VAL A 262 -13.22 -13.19 -5.66
C VAL A 262 -14.57 -12.83 -5.03
N ARG A 263 -14.59 -12.23 -3.85
CA ARG A 263 -15.82 -11.78 -3.18
C ARG A 263 -16.61 -10.77 -4.03
N VAL A 264 -15.92 -9.86 -4.71
CA VAL A 264 -16.55 -8.75 -5.44
C VAL A 264 -16.90 -9.13 -6.88
N TYR A 265 -16.01 -9.82 -7.58
CA TYR A 265 -16.16 -10.13 -9.01
C TYR A 265 -16.57 -11.58 -9.29
N GLY A 266 -16.45 -12.47 -8.30
CA GLY A 266 -16.69 -13.90 -8.47
C GLY A 266 -15.47 -14.67 -9.02
N ASN A 267 -15.54 -15.99 -8.90
CA ASN A 267 -14.45 -16.89 -9.26
C ASN A 267 -14.10 -16.87 -10.74
N GLU A 268 -15.12 -16.89 -11.58
CA GLU A 268 -14.97 -16.98 -13.04
C GLU A 268 -14.20 -15.78 -13.59
N ASP A 269 -14.59 -14.57 -13.22
CA ASP A 269 -13.95 -13.35 -13.71
C ASP A 269 -12.51 -13.20 -13.18
N VAL A 270 -12.27 -13.54 -11.91
CA VAL A 270 -10.94 -13.42 -11.30
C VAL A 270 -9.93 -14.38 -11.94
N PHE A 271 -10.30 -15.62 -12.16
CA PHE A 271 -9.38 -16.64 -12.66
C PHE A 271 -9.46 -16.90 -14.16
N LYS A 272 -10.25 -16.11 -14.90
CA LYS A 272 -10.48 -16.26 -16.34
C LYS A 272 -9.19 -16.30 -17.17
N GLU A 273 -8.24 -15.41 -16.88
CA GLU A 273 -6.99 -15.34 -17.62
C GLU A 273 -6.01 -16.43 -17.14
N ILE A 274 -5.98 -16.73 -15.84
CA ILE A 274 -5.15 -17.79 -15.25
C ILE A 274 -5.54 -19.17 -15.80
N ALA A 275 -6.83 -19.39 -16.04
CA ALA A 275 -7.33 -20.61 -16.68
C ALA A 275 -6.81 -20.80 -18.12
N LYS A 276 -6.39 -19.71 -18.79
CA LYS A 276 -5.78 -19.71 -20.12
C LYS A 276 -4.24 -19.66 -20.09
N ASP A 277 -3.63 -19.98 -18.95
CA ASP A 277 -2.19 -19.88 -18.73
C ASP A 277 -1.61 -18.46 -18.73
N ASN A 278 -2.44 -17.43 -18.73
CA ASN A 278 -2.02 -16.05 -18.59
C ASN A 278 -2.10 -15.62 -17.11
N MET A 279 -0.94 -15.53 -16.44
CA MET A 279 -0.83 -15.32 -15.00
C MET A 279 -1.11 -13.87 -14.58
N ILE A 280 -2.26 -13.32 -14.99
CA ILE A 280 -2.72 -11.97 -14.61
C ILE A 280 -4.17 -11.99 -14.15
N ILE A 281 -4.53 -11.02 -13.32
CA ILE A 281 -5.89 -10.71 -12.88
C ILE A 281 -6.19 -9.26 -13.31
N PRO A 282 -6.72 -9.04 -14.53
CA PRO A 282 -6.86 -7.71 -15.12
C PRO A 282 -8.17 -7.01 -14.70
N LEU A 283 -8.59 -7.18 -13.45
CA LEU A 283 -9.78 -6.54 -12.90
C LEU A 283 -9.46 -5.15 -12.32
N PRO A 284 -10.36 -4.16 -12.50
CA PRO A 284 -10.14 -2.81 -12.03
C PRO A 284 -10.42 -2.67 -10.52
N GLY A 285 -9.81 -1.68 -9.87
CA GLY A 285 -10.10 -1.38 -8.49
C GLY A 285 -9.07 -0.50 -7.82
N VAL A 286 -9.30 -0.19 -6.55
CA VAL A 286 -8.42 0.61 -5.71
C VAL A 286 -7.87 -0.24 -4.57
N VAL A 287 -6.56 -0.30 -4.44
CA VAL A 287 -5.86 -0.97 -3.34
C VAL A 287 -4.98 0.04 -2.63
N ILE A 288 -5.26 0.27 -1.36
CA ILE A 288 -4.51 1.17 -0.50
C ILE A 288 -3.64 0.34 0.44
N ILE A 289 -2.35 0.69 0.59
CA ILE A 289 -1.44 -0.05 1.46
C ILE A 289 -0.60 0.94 2.26
N ASP A 290 -0.79 0.95 3.57
CA ASP A 290 0.03 1.77 4.47
C ASP A 290 1.33 1.04 4.78
N GLU A 291 2.46 1.77 4.72
CA GLU A 291 3.82 1.28 4.99
C GLU A 291 4.13 -0.06 4.27
N ILE A 292 4.06 -0.04 2.94
CA ILE A 292 4.27 -1.26 2.14
C ILE A 292 5.64 -1.91 2.36
N ASP A 293 6.65 -1.12 2.69
CA ASP A 293 8.02 -1.53 3.00
C ASP A 293 8.19 -2.18 4.37
N ALA A 294 7.19 -2.09 5.28
CA ALA A 294 7.27 -2.66 6.61
C ALA A 294 7.58 -4.17 6.57
N HIS A 295 8.62 -4.57 7.31
CA HIS A 295 9.14 -5.93 7.39
C HIS A 295 9.76 -6.50 6.10
N LEU A 296 9.79 -5.74 4.98
CA LEU A 296 10.35 -6.23 3.73
C LEU A 296 11.86 -6.03 3.64
N HIS A 297 12.57 -7.06 3.21
CA HIS A 297 13.97 -6.94 2.84
C HIS A 297 14.13 -5.97 1.65
N PRO A 298 15.21 -5.15 1.56
CA PRO A 298 15.40 -4.19 0.46
C PRO A 298 15.23 -4.76 -0.95
N SER A 299 15.66 -5.98 -1.19
CA SER A 299 15.47 -6.65 -2.49
C SER A 299 13.98 -6.83 -2.86
N TRP A 300 13.11 -7.00 -1.87
CA TRP A 300 11.67 -7.08 -2.06
C TRP A 300 11.03 -5.70 -2.21
N GLN A 301 11.49 -4.72 -1.44
CA GLN A 301 11.03 -3.33 -1.58
C GLN A 301 11.21 -2.82 -3.01
N THR A 302 12.32 -3.23 -3.67
CA THR A 302 12.58 -2.89 -5.09
C THR A 302 11.61 -3.56 -6.06
N ARG A 303 11.12 -4.76 -5.74
CA ARG A 303 10.38 -5.60 -6.69
C ARG A 303 8.86 -5.59 -6.50
N ILE A 304 8.39 -5.29 -5.28
CA ILE A 304 6.99 -5.50 -4.89
C ILE A 304 6.01 -4.71 -5.77
N GLY A 305 6.32 -3.46 -6.08
CA GLY A 305 5.45 -2.63 -6.91
C GLY A 305 5.37 -3.12 -8.35
N SER A 306 6.51 -3.45 -8.96
CA SER A 306 6.55 -4.03 -10.31
C SER A 306 5.86 -5.39 -10.36
N TRP A 307 5.97 -6.17 -9.29
CA TRP A 307 5.29 -7.44 -9.17
C TRP A 307 3.76 -7.26 -9.13
N PHE A 308 3.24 -6.42 -8.25
CA PHE A 308 1.79 -6.17 -8.15
C PHE A 308 1.22 -5.60 -9.46
N THR A 309 1.89 -4.64 -10.08
CA THR A 309 1.41 -4.05 -11.35
C THR A 309 1.49 -5.01 -12.54
N LYS A 310 2.40 -5.99 -12.50
CA LYS A 310 2.48 -7.06 -13.51
C LYS A 310 1.28 -8.01 -13.41
N TYR A 311 0.97 -8.49 -12.20
CA TYR A 311 -0.07 -9.51 -12.00
C TYR A 311 -1.48 -8.91 -11.85
N PHE A 312 -1.59 -7.63 -11.48
CA PHE A 312 -2.85 -6.88 -11.33
C PHE A 312 -2.80 -5.58 -12.12
N PRO A 313 -2.72 -5.64 -13.47
CA PRO A 313 -2.37 -4.48 -14.32
C PRO A 313 -3.40 -3.35 -14.31
N ASN A 314 -4.64 -3.62 -13.92
CA ASN A 314 -5.72 -2.64 -13.89
C ASN A 314 -6.10 -2.17 -12.47
N ILE A 315 -5.30 -2.51 -11.47
CA ILE A 315 -5.49 -2.00 -10.11
C ILE A 315 -4.77 -0.65 -9.96
N GLN A 316 -5.42 0.28 -9.29
CA GLN A 316 -4.83 1.51 -8.75
C GLN A 316 -4.25 1.20 -7.37
N PHE A 317 -2.95 1.05 -7.28
CA PHE A 317 -2.26 0.90 -5.99
C PHE A 317 -1.87 2.27 -5.46
N ILE A 318 -2.29 2.60 -4.24
CA ILE A 318 -1.91 3.82 -3.51
C ILE A 318 -1.19 3.36 -2.25
N VAL A 319 0.11 3.59 -2.20
CA VAL A 319 0.95 3.04 -1.13
C VAL A 319 1.71 4.14 -0.40
N THR A 320 1.91 3.97 0.90
CA THR A 320 2.84 4.82 1.66
C THR A 320 4.13 4.05 1.92
N THR A 321 5.24 4.76 2.00
CA THR A 321 6.54 4.15 2.28
C THR A 321 7.53 5.16 2.86
N HIS A 322 8.53 4.66 3.56
CA HIS A 322 9.75 5.36 3.96
C HIS A 322 10.97 4.93 3.13
N SER A 323 10.77 4.04 2.14
CA SER A 323 11.85 3.51 1.31
C SER A 323 11.80 4.06 -0.13
N PRO A 324 12.85 4.71 -0.62
CA PRO A 324 12.94 5.11 -2.02
C PRO A 324 12.95 3.91 -2.99
N LEU A 325 13.28 2.69 -2.51
CA LEU A 325 13.24 1.47 -3.33
C LEU A 325 11.85 1.16 -3.87
N VAL A 326 10.80 1.50 -3.11
CA VAL A 326 9.41 1.30 -3.51
C VAL A 326 9.00 2.23 -4.66
N CYS A 327 9.65 3.39 -4.80
CA CYS A 327 9.37 4.35 -5.87
C CYS A 327 9.80 3.83 -7.26
N ARG A 328 10.69 2.83 -7.33
CA ARG A 328 11.18 2.28 -8.60
C ARG A 328 10.10 1.68 -9.50
N ALA A 329 8.95 1.33 -8.96
CA ALA A 329 7.83 0.80 -9.72
C ALA A 329 6.91 1.89 -10.33
N CYS A 330 7.17 3.18 -10.08
CA CYS A 330 6.32 4.30 -10.49
C CYS A 330 6.43 4.69 -11.99
N ASN A 331 6.94 3.81 -12.86
CA ASN A 331 6.94 4.04 -14.31
C ASN A 331 5.52 4.28 -14.84
N LYS A 332 4.55 3.49 -14.33
CA LYS A 332 3.12 3.71 -14.54
C LYS A 332 2.51 4.09 -13.19
N GLY A 333 2.45 5.39 -12.91
CA GLY A 333 1.95 5.92 -11.66
C GLY A 333 2.60 7.25 -11.28
N SER A 334 2.46 7.65 -10.03
CA SER A 334 2.93 8.95 -9.53
C SER A 334 3.64 8.81 -8.18
N ILE A 335 4.48 9.77 -7.86
CA ILE A 335 5.15 9.89 -6.55
C ILE A 335 4.73 11.23 -5.96
N TRP A 336 4.21 11.21 -4.74
CA TRP A 336 3.73 12.39 -4.03
C TRP A 336 4.51 12.57 -2.74
N ARG A 337 5.07 13.77 -2.55
CA ARG A 337 5.72 14.16 -1.30
C ARG A 337 4.73 14.88 -0.40
N LEU A 338 4.55 14.37 0.81
CA LEU A 338 3.89 15.10 1.88
C LEU A 338 4.95 15.83 2.70
N THR A 339 4.72 17.10 2.96
CA THR A 339 5.61 17.93 3.76
C THR A 339 5.39 17.71 5.25
N ALA A 340 6.45 17.87 6.03
CA ALA A 340 6.38 17.77 7.49
C ALA A 340 5.45 18.84 8.08
N PRO A 341 4.78 18.58 9.21
CA PRO A 341 3.99 19.58 9.90
C PRO A 341 4.86 20.81 10.27
N GLY A 342 4.34 22.00 9.97
CA GLY A 342 5.05 23.26 10.24
C GLY A 342 6.05 23.68 9.14
N SER A 343 6.16 22.91 8.06
CA SER A 343 6.90 23.34 6.87
C SER A 343 6.08 24.40 6.09
N ASP A 344 6.78 25.39 5.56
CA ASP A 344 6.18 26.38 4.62
C ASP A 344 6.03 25.81 3.20
N GLU A 345 6.57 24.63 2.93
CA GLU A 345 6.45 23.94 1.64
C GLU A 345 5.06 23.30 1.48
N GLU A 346 4.57 23.25 0.26
CA GLU A 346 3.35 22.51 -0.08
C GLU A 346 3.64 21.06 -0.45
N SER A 347 2.72 20.16 -0.07
CA SER A 347 2.74 18.78 -0.55
C SER A 347 2.50 18.76 -2.07
N ARG A 348 3.34 18.02 -2.82
CA ARG A 348 3.33 18.07 -4.28
C ARG A 348 3.61 16.71 -4.94
N GLU A 349 3.25 16.60 -6.20
CA GLU A 349 3.72 15.51 -7.04
C GLU A 349 5.20 15.72 -7.40
N ILE A 350 5.97 14.64 -7.37
CA ILE A 350 7.36 14.60 -7.83
C ILE A 350 7.34 14.25 -9.32
N THR A 351 7.85 15.16 -10.15
CA THR A 351 7.84 15.04 -11.61
C THR A 351 9.22 15.28 -12.22
N GLY A 352 9.37 15.04 -13.53
CA GLY A 352 10.60 15.32 -14.29
C GLY A 352 11.82 14.59 -13.72
N ILE A 353 12.96 15.26 -13.70
CA ILE A 353 14.25 14.71 -13.29
C ILE A 353 14.24 14.16 -11.85
N GLU A 354 13.50 14.79 -10.94
CA GLU A 354 13.37 14.28 -9.56
C GLU A 354 12.72 12.89 -9.53
N LYS A 355 11.64 12.70 -10.29
CA LYS A 355 10.98 11.40 -10.43
C LYS A 355 11.91 10.37 -11.05
N ASP A 356 12.60 10.75 -12.13
CA ASP A 356 13.53 9.86 -12.83
C ASP A 356 14.69 9.42 -11.95
N ARG A 357 15.22 10.29 -11.09
CA ARG A 357 16.25 9.95 -10.11
C ARG A 357 15.74 8.91 -9.07
N LEU A 358 14.48 9.00 -8.63
CA LEU A 358 13.90 8.01 -7.72
C LEU A 358 13.67 6.65 -8.40
N ILE A 359 13.33 6.65 -9.70
CA ILE A 359 13.05 5.42 -10.44
C ILE A 359 14.35 4.73 -10.89
N TYR A 360 15.31 5.50 -11.45
CA TYR A 360 16.47 4.96 -12.16
C TYR A 360 17.81 5.26 -11.47
N GLY A 361 17.85 6.25 -10.57
CA GLY A 361 19.07 6.74 -9.95
C GLY A 361 19.64 5.82 -8.87
N ASN A 362 20.79 6.24 -8.32
CA ASN A 362 21.39 5.55 -7.19
C ASN A 362 20.54 5.73 -5.94
N ILE A 363 20.32 4.64 -5.22
CA ILE A 363 19.45 4.63 -4.05
C ILE A 363 20.03 5.42 -2.87
N LEU A 364 21.35 5.44 -2.74
CA LEU A 364 22.02 6.21 -1.68
C LEU A 364 21.82 7.72 -1.89
N ASP A 365 21.88 8.18 -3.15
CA ASP A 365 21.61 9.57 -3.49
C ASP A 365 20.16 9.94 -3.17
N ALA A 366 19.21 9.01 -3.38
CA ALA A 366 17.81 9.23 -3.06
C ALA A 366 17.57 9.40 -1.55
N TYR A 367 18.22 8.62 -0.69
CA TYR A 367 18.16 8.79 0.77
C TYR A 367 18.77 10.11 1.27
N GLY A 368 19.76 10.65 0.56
CA GLY A 368 20.39 11.94 0.86
C GLY A 368 19.60 13.16 0.42
N THR A 369 18.47 12.97 -0.25
CA THR A 369 17.63 14.08 -0.69
C THR A 369 16.67 14.54 0.40
N GLU A 370 16.20 15.78 0.28
CA GLU A 370 15.12 16.32 1.13
C GLU A 370 13.82 15.52 1.06
N LEU A 371 13.64 14.73 0.01
CA LEU A 371 12.47 13.87 -0.19
C LEU A 371 12.34 12.78 0.88
N PHE A 372 13.47 12.34 1.48
CA PHE A 372 13.55 11.31 2.50
C PHE A 372 14.16 11.80 3.82
N GLY A 373 14.08 13.12 4.08
CA GLY A 373 14.37 13.69 5.39
C GLY A 373 15.84 14.00 5.66
N GLN A 374 16.66 14.30 4.65
CA GLN A 374 18.07 14.71 4.80
C GLN A 374 18.83 13.86 5.84
N SER A 375 18.53 12.58 5.94
CA SER A 375 19.29 11.69 6.82
C SER A 375 20.73 11.73 6.38
N PRO A 376 21.70 12.01 7.29
CA PRO A 376 23.09 12.02 6.90
C PRO A 376 23.42 10.62 6.38
N ILE A 377 23.74 10.54 5.07
CA ILE A 377 24.16 9.28 4.42
C ILE A 377 25.41 8.73 5.13
N ILE A 378 26.12 9.60 5.81
CA ILE A 378 27.39 9.33 6.47
C ILE A 378 27.30 9.76 7.93
N SER A 379 27.74 8.90 8.85
CA SER A 379 27.83 9.26 10.27
C SER A 379 28.78 10.45 10.47
N LYS A 380 28.62 11.21 11.58
CA LYS A 380 29.54 12.29 11.93
C LYS A 380 30.99 11.83 11.98
N ASP A 381 31.22 10.59 12.38
CA ASP A 381 32.53 9.95 12.45
C ASP A 381 33.08 9.68 11.05
N SER A 382 32.23 9.20 10.14
CA SER A 382 32.59 9.00 8.74
C SER A 382 32.88 10.32 8.02
N ASP A 383 32.10 11.38 8.28
CA ASP A 383 32.35 12.72 7.72
C ASP A 383 33.71 13.26 8.18
N SER A 384 34.06 13.09 9.45
CA SER A 384 35.39 13.48 9.99
C SER A 384 36.53 12.71 9.33
N LYS A 385 36.33 11.39 9.10
CA LYS A 385 37.31 10.54 8.41
C LYS A 385 37.44 10.89 6.91
N LEU A 386 36.35 11.23 6.22
CA LEU A 386 36.38 11.73 4.84
C LEU A 386 37.14 13.07 4.73
N LYS A 387 36.88 14.01 5.64
CA LYS A 387 37.63 15.26 5.71
C LYS A 387 39.11 15.02 6.00
N ARG A 388 39.43 14.04 6.82
CA ARG A 388 40.82 13.62 7.08
C ARG A 388 41.45 13.03 5.85
N LEU A 389 40.72 12.11 5.11
CA LEU A 389 41.20 11.56 3.85
C LEU A 389 41.51 12.66 2.82
N GLY A 390 40.59 13.62 2.62
CA GLY A 390 40.80 14.74 1.71
C GLY A 390 42.05 15.57 2.04
N ARG A 391 42.35 15.78 3.34
CA ARG A 391 43.61 16.46 3.76
C ARG A 391 44.82 15.62 3.43
N LEU A 392 44.78 14.31 3.65
CA LEU A 392 45.88 13.39 3.34
C LEU A 392 46.12 13.28 1.83
N ASP A 393 45.06 13.27 1.00
CA ASP A 393 45.19 13.30 -0.45
C ASP A 393 45.84 14.60 -0.93
N MET A 394 45.51 15.74 -0.34
CA MET A 394 46.19 17.01 -0.64
C MET A 394 47.67 16.95 -0.26
N LEU A 395 48.04 16.45 0.93
CA LEU A 395 49.43 16.31 1.35
C LEU A 395 50.21 15.37 0.43
N ALA A 396 49.59 14.27 -0.03
CA ALA A 396 50.18 13.35 -1.00
C ALA A 396 50.41 14.02 -2.37
N ALA A 397 49.46 14.80 -2.85
CA ALA A 397 49.56 15.52 -4.14
C ALA A 397 50.71 16.57 -4.13
N PHE A 398 51.00 17.18 -2.98
CA PHE A 398 52.08 18.11 -2.81
C PHE A 398 53.41 17.47 -2.36
N GLY A 399 53.47 16.16 -2.23
CA GLY A 399 54.66 15.41 -1.83
C GLY A 399 55.11 15.63 -0.38
N ASN A 400 54.23 16.12 0.48
CA ASN A 400 54.49 16.50 1.89
C ASN A 400 53.86 15.49 2.88
N ILE A 401 53.56 14.27 2.44
CA ILE A 401 52.96 13.24 3.31
C ILE A 401 54.03 12.38 4.00
N SER A 402 53.87 12.14 5.29
CA SER A 402 54.72 11.21 6.03
C SER A 402 54.36 9.74 5.74
N LYS A 403 55.28 8.82 6.06
CA LYS A 403 55.03 7.36 5.89
C LYS A 403 53.85 6.85 6.72
N GLU A 404 53.60 7.44 7.88
CA GLU A 404 52.49 7.09 8.76
C GLU A 404 51.16 7.60 8.20
N GLU A 405 51.14 8.85 7.73
CA GLU A 405 50.02 9.47 7.10
C GLU A 405 49.65 8.78 5.77
N GLU A 406 50.62 8.30 5.01
CA GLU A 406 50.38 7.53 3.78
C GLU A 406 49.71 6.20 4.09
N LYS A 407 50.07 5.51 5.16
CA LYS A 407 49.39 4.31 5.64
C LYS A 407 47.95 4.61 6.05
N GLU A 408 47.73 5.71 6.79
CA GLU A 408 46.38 6.16 7.16
C GLU A 408 45.56 6.49 5.94
N ARG A 409 46.12 7.19 4.95
CA ARG A 409 45.46 7.51 3.67
C ARG A 409 44.98 6.28 2.92
N ILE A 410 45.88 5.32 2.74
CA ILE A 410 45.53 4.03 2.07
C ILE A 410 44.44 3.30 2.82
N HIS A 411 44.51 3.26 4.15
CA HIS A 411 43.49 2.63 4.97
C HIS A 411 42.12 3.31 4.83
N LEU A 412 42.06 4.64 4.86
CA LEU A 412 40.85 5.40 4.67
C LEU A 412 40.28 5.28 3.24
N GLN A 413 41.19 5.23 2.22
CA GLN A 413 40.79 4.96 0.85
C GLN A 413 40.09 3.60 0.71
N HIS A 414 40.63 2.53 1.32
CA HIS A 414 39.97 1.22 1.32
C HIS A 414 38.61 1.22 2.02
N ILE A 415 38.40 2.07 3.03
CA ILE A 415 37.09 2.19 3.72
C ILE A 415 36.07 2.90 2.83
N PHE A 416 36.52 3.93 2.08
CA PHE A 416 35.63 4.82 1.33
C PHE A 416 35.64 4.59 -0.20
N GLN A 417 36.49 3.67 -0.71
CA GLN A 417 36.41 3.23 -2.10
C GLN A 417 35.14 2.37 -2.26
N THR A 418 34.19 2.92 -3.00
CA THR A 418 33.16 2.11 -3.63
C THR A 418 33.82 1.38 -4.81
N ASP A 419 33.94 0.07 -4.75
CA ASP A 419 34.24 -0.73 -5.93
C ASP A 419 33.17 -0.43 -6.98
N VAL A 420 33.62 0.14 -8.10
CA VAL A 420 32.78 0.41 -9.27
C VAL A 420 32.67 -0.88 -10.08
#